data_948236c531a33737d9c73e422fb75d02
#
_entry.id   948236c531a33737d9c73e422fb75d02
#
_cell.length_a   1.000
_cell.length_b   1.000
_cell.length_c   1.000
_cell.angle_alpha   90.00
_cell.angle_beta   90.00
_cell.angle_gamma   90.00
#
_symmetry.space_group_name_H-M   'P 1'
#
loop_
_entity.id
_entity.type
_entity.pdbx_description
1 polymer ?
#
loop_
_entity_poly.entity_id
_entity_poly.type
_entity_poly.pdbx_seq_one_letter_code
_entity_poly.pdbx_strand_id
1 'polypeptide(L)' 'MKKFEYKSFTFAYMENDSIAGSDIKVLNKLGAQGWEVIAIAPVKQWKQVGHPENLAAILQREIEK' A
#
# COMPACT_ATOMS: atom_id res chain seq x y z
N MET A 1 19.57 8.29 16.61
CA MET A 1 19.34 7.58 15.35
C MET A 1 17.85 7.40 15.12
N LYS A 2 17.38 7.74 13.93
CA LYS A 2 15.96 7.60 13.62
C LYS A 2 15.60 6.14 13.41
N LYS A 3 14.44 5.78 13.89
CA LYS A 3 13.91 4.43 13.70
C LYS A 3 12.59 4.53 12.96
N PHE A 4 12.32 3.52 12.14
CA PHE A 4 11.10 3.48 11.35
C PHE A 4 10.41 2.14 11.53
N GLU A 5 9.11 2.17 11.43
CA GLU A 5 8.32 0.95 11.30
C GLU A 5 7.71 0.92 9.91
N TYR A 6 7.41 -0.28 9.45
CA TYR A 6 6.95 -0.47 8.07
C TYR A 6 5.68 -1.30 8.06
N LYS A 7 4.85 -1.06 7.07
CA LYS A 7 3.70 -1.89 6.81
C LYS A 7 3.45 -1.95 5.32
N SER A 8 2.68 -2.92 4.89
CA SER A 8 2.26 -3.01 3.50
C SER A 8 0.75 -2.86 3.43
N PHE A 9 0.31 -2.37 2.27
CA PHE A 9 -1.11 -2.25 1.98
C PHE A 9 -1.32 -2.71 0.54
N THR A 10 -2.11 -3.75 0.37
CA THR A 10 -2.40 -4.29 -0.96
C THR A 10 -3.66 -3.62 -1.47
N PHE A 11 -3.59 -3.06 -2.67
CA PHE A 11 -4.75 -2.43 -3.27
C PHE A 11 -5.77 -3.50 -3.60
N ALA A 12 -7.00 -3.30 -3.15
CA ALA A 12 -8.03 -4.28 -3.31
C ALA A 12 -8.52 -4.35 -4.75
N TYR A 13 -8.38 -3.27 -5.48
CA TYR A 13 -9.04 -3.19 -6.76
C TYR A 13 -8.40 -2.14 -7.65
N MET A 14 -8.15 -2.54 -8.90
CA MET A 14 -7.62 -1.63 -9.93
C MET A 14 -8.68 -1.52 -11.01
N GLU A 15 -9.04 -0.30 -11.36
CA GLU A 15 -10.07 -0.06 -12.34
C GLU A 15 -9.53 0.89 -13.40
N ASN A 16 -9.56 0.47 -14.66
CA ASN A 16 -9.10 1.29 -15.78
C ASN A 16 -7.69 1.82 -15.56
N ASP A 17 -6.83 0.95 -15.06
CA ASP A 17 -5.41 1.28 -14.80
C ASP A 17 -5.23 2.37 -13.76
N SER A 18 -6.23 2.59 -12.93
CA SER A 18 -6.07 3.54 -11.85
C SER A 18 -6.51 2.94 -10.54
N ILE A 19 -6.01 3.49 -9.47
CA ILE A 19 -6.29 3.02 -8.13
C ILE A 19 -7.69 3.47 -7.73
N ALA A 20 -8.47 2.53 -7.16
CA ALA A 20 -9.83 2.84 -6.76
C ALA A 20 -9.87 3.91 -5.68
N GLY A 21 -10.93 4.73 -5.71
CA GLY A 21 -11.08 5.79 -4.75
C GLY A 21 -11.14 5.30 -3.30
N SER A 22 -11.72 4.11 -3.09
CA SER A 22 -11.77 3.54 -1.74
C SER A 22 -10.38 3.25 -1.20
N ASP A 23 -9.47 2.80 -2.07
CA ASP A 23 -8.10 2.56 -1.64
C ASP A 23 -7.37 3.86 -1.33
N ILE A 24 -7.64 4.91 -2.10
CA ILE A 24 -7.07 6.22 -1.83
C ILE A 24 -7.54 6.74 -0.47
N LYS A 25 -8.80 6.48 -0.12
CA LYS A 25 -9.31 6.89 1.19
C LYS A 25 -8.55 6.21 2.31
N VAL A 26 -8.24 4.93 2.15
CA VAL A 26 -7.45 4.22 3.16
C VAL A 26 -6.05 4.80 3.25
N LEU A 27 -5.44 5.11 2.11
CA LEU A 27 -4.11 5.72 2.11
C LEU A 27 -4.12 7.09 2.81
N ASN A 28 -5.18 7.86 2.60
CA ASN A 28 -5.29 9.15 3.26
C ASN A 28 -5.41 8.99 4.77
N LYS A 29 -6.14 7.98 5.22
CA LYS A 29 -6.22 7.68 6.65
C LYS A 29 -4.86 7.33 7.21
N LEU A 30 -4.13 6.47 6.51
CA LEU A 30 -2.80 6.08 6.96
C LEU A 30 -1.86 7.27 6.98
N GLY A 31 -1.95 8.13 5.96
CA GLY A 31 -1.14 9.34 5.92
C GLY A 31 -1.40 10.26 7.10
N ALA A 32 -2.67 10.35 7.52
CA ALA A 32 -3.03 11.16 8.68
C ALA A 32 -2.42 10.61 9.97
N GLN A 33 -2.06 9.32 9.97
CA GLN A 33 -1.39 8.69 11.11
C GLN A 33 0.12 8.74 11.01
N GLY A 34 0.65 9.43 10.00
CA GLY A 34 2.08 9.58 9.82
C GLY A 34 2.72 8.58 8.87
N TRP A 35 1.92 7.73 8.23
CA TRP A 35 2.45 6.75 7.29
C TRP A 35 2.73 7.39 5.95
N GLU A 36 3.84 6.98 5.35
CA GLU A 36 4.31 7.54 4.09
C GLU A 36 4.57 6.39 3.12
N VAL A 37 4.03 6.48 1.91
CA VAL A 37 4.28 5.47 0.89
C VAL A 37 5.68 5.70 0.32
N ILE A 38 6.51 4.68 0.42
CA ILE A 38 7.89 4.78 -0.09
C ILE A 38 8.13 3.92 -1.30
N ALA A 39 7.23 2.98 -1.60
CA ALA A 39 7.38 2.12 -2.78
C ALA A 39 6.04 1.50 -3.11
N ILE A 40 5.85 1.23 -4.39
CA ILE A 40 4.69 0.49 -4.87
C ILE A 40 5.22 -0.58 -5.81
N ALA A 41 4.78 -1.81 -5.62
CA ALA A 41 5.25 -2.93 -6.41
C ALA A 41 4.10 -3.89 -6.71
N PRO A 42 4.15 -4.56 -7.86
CA PRO A 42 3.14 -5.58 -8.14
C PRO A 42 3.35 -6.80 -7.27
N VAL A 43 2.23 -7.39 -6.84
CA VAL A 43 2.24 -8.59 -6.03
C VAL A 43 1.38 -9.62 -6.70
N LYS A 44 1.93 -10.80 -6.92
CA LYS A 44 1.17 -11.89 -7.50
C LYS A 44 0.52 -12.71 -6.41
N GLN A 45 -0.76 -13.01 -6.63
CA GLN A 45 -1.44 -13.95 -5.75
C GLN A 45 -1.20 -15.34 -6.30
N TRP A 46 -0.24 -16.00 -5.76
CA TRP A 46 0.27 -17.23 -6.34
C TRP A 46 -0.72 -18.38 -6.33
N LYS A 47 -1.82 -18.26 -5.65
CA LYS A 47 -2.83 -19.30 -5.66
C LYS A 47 -3.93 -19.09 -6.70
N GLN A 48 -3.86 -18.00 -7.44
CA GLN A 48 -4.92 -17.68 -8.41
C GLN A 48 -4.31 -17.52 -9.78
N VAL A 49 -4.38 -18.59 -10.53
CA VAL A 49 -3.87 -18.59 -11.90
C VAL A 49 -4.81 -17.79 -12.77
N GLY A 50 -4.25 -16.90 -13.58
CA GLY A 50 -5.05 -16.13 -14.53
C GLY A 50 -5.60 -14.82 -14.01
N HIS A 51 -5.38 -14.51 -12.74
CA HIS A 51 -5.82 -13.23 -12.19
C HIS A 51 -4.76 -12.16 -12.39
N PRO A 52 -5.19 -10.90 -12.56
CA PRO A 52 -4.20 -9.83 -12.71
C PRO A 52 -3.43 -9.63 -11.41
N GLU A 53 -2.25 -9.07 -11.57
CA GLU A 53 -1.42 -8.74 -10.41
C GLU A 53 -2.06 -7.60 -9.65
N ASN A 54 -2.00 -7.67 -8.35
CA ASN A 54 -2.40 -6.56 -7.50
C ASN A 54 -1.18 -5.71 -7.20
N LEU A 55 -1.43 -4.46 -6.89
CA LEU A 55 -0.36 -3.58 -6.44
C LEU A 55 -0.35 -3.52 -4.93
N ALA A 56 0.83 -3.43 -4.37
CA ALA A 56 1.00 -3.25 -2.94
C ALA A 56 1.90 -2.07 -2.67
N ALA A 57 1.54 -1.28 -1.69
CA ALA A 57 2.35 -0.16 -1.25
C ALA A 57 3.09 -0.54 0.01
N ILE A 58 4.35 -0.10 0.07
CA ILE A 58 5.13 -0.21 1.30
C ILE A 58 5.15 1.17 1.93
N LEU A 59 4.78 1.22 3.19
CA LEU A 59 4.72 2.49 3.91
C LEU A 59 5.67 2.45 5.09
N GLN A 60 6.18 3.62 5.43
CA GLN A 60 7.01 3.75 6.61
C GLN A 60 6.52 4.90 7.47
N ARG A 61 6.81 4.79 8.74
CA ARG A 61 6.50 5.84 9.68
C ARG A 61 7.62 5.90 10.71
N GLU A 62 8.03 7.11 11.05
CA GLU A 62 9.07 7.29 12.05
C GLU A 62 8.53 6.93 13.42
N ILE A 63 9.29 6.14 14.16
CA ILE A 63 8.94 5.77 15.52
C ILE A 63 9.49 6.82 16.47
N GLU A 64 8.60 7.44 17.20
CA GLU A 64 9.01 8.41 18.21
C GLU A 64 9.12 7.74 19.55
N LYS A 65 10.15 8.15 20.25
CA LYS A 65 10.37 7.64 21.59
C LYS A 65 10.25 8.75 22.60
#